data_4d235d0958abb014b4b1d0e4f033eb33
#
_entry.id   4d235d0958abb014b4b1d0e4f033eb33
#
_cell.length_a   1.000
_cell.length_b   1.000
_cell.length_c   1.000
_cell.angle_alpha   90.00
_cell.angle_beta   90.00
_cell.angle_gamma   90.00
#
_symmetry.space_group_name_H-M   'P 1'
#
loop_
_entity.id
_entity.type
_entity.pdbx_description
1 polymer ?
#
loop_
_entity_poly.entity_id
_entity_poly.type
_entity_poly.pdbx_seq_one_letter_code
_entity_poly.pdbx_strand_id
1 'polypeptide(L)'
;VKPAIVVFGLCVSAAPAWAVCADDKVTVAGDWGQASFSVDVADDNAERAQGLMFVDNMPTLTGMLFVYDRPQSVSFWMKNTLIPLDMLFVAPDGEVLRVHENAIPGDLTPIPGGDGIQMVLEINGGLSRRLGITEGDVLQHPSFGAEAILPCGEKTDG
;
A
#
# COMPACT_ATOMS: atom_id res chain seq x y z
N VAL A 1 -63.63 -11.15 -15.37
CA VAL A 1 -62.18 -11.52 -15.66
C VAL A 1 -61.31 -10.33 -15.29
N LYS A 2 -60.48 -10.44 -14.22
CA LYS A 2 -59.54 -9.39 -13.78
C LYS A 2 -58.19 -9.63 -14.45
N PRO A 3 -57.57 -8.64 -15.06
CA PRO A 3 -56.21 -8.81 -15.59
C PRO A 3 -55.17 -8.81 -14.45
N ALA A 4 -54.27 -9.81 -14.45
CA ALA A 4 -53.14 -9.88 -13.57
C ALA A 4 -52.02 -8.97 -14.12
N ILE A 5 -51.60 -7.99 -13.32
CA ILE A 5 -50.44 -7.14 -13.63
C ILE A 5 -49.21 -7.90 -13.18
N VAL A 6 -48.38 -8.34 -14.12
CA VAL A 6 -47.04 -8.89 -13.85
C VAL A 6 -46.05 -7.73 -13.76
N VAL A 7 -45.58 -7.43 -12.56
CA VAL A 7 -44.52 -6.44 -12.35
C VAL A 7 -43.18 -7.15 -12.56
N PHE A 8 -42.50 -6.86 -13.66
CA PHE A 8 -41.10 -7.26 -13.90
C PHE A 8 -40.21 -6.36 -13.05
N GLY A 9 -39.68 -6.90 -11.98
CA GLY A 9 -38.62 -6.23 -11.20
C GLY A 9 -37.32 -6.18 -12.00
N LEU A 10 -36.87 -5.00 -12.41
CA LEU A 10 -35.52 -4.79 -12.92
C LEU A 10 -34.52 -4.93 -11.74
N CYS A 11 -33.79 -6.05 -11.68
CA CYS A 11 -32.61 -6.15 -10.85
C CYS A 11 -31.49 -5.32 -11.51
N VAL A 12 -31.28 -4.10 -11.01
CA VAL A 12 -30.10 -3.31 -11.35
C VAL A 12 -28.92 -3.90 -10.55
N SER A 13 -28.09 -4.71 -11.20
CA SER A 13 -26.80 -5.13 -10.65
C SER A 13 -25.89 -3.90 -10.62
N ALA A 14 -25.63 -3.36 -9.42
CA ALA A 14 -24.59 -2.36 -9.23
C ALA A 14 -23.24 -3.05 -9.49
N ALA A 15 -22.55 -2.66 -10.57
CA ALA A 15 -21.16 -3.03 -10.76
C ALA A 15 -20.33 -2.42 -9.63
N PRO A 16 -19.29 -3.11 -9.11
CA PRO A 16 -18.39 -2.53 -8.12
C PRO A 16 -17.74 -1.29 -8.74
N ALA A 17 -17.99 -0.13 -8.15
CA ALA A 17 -17.26 1.08 -8.51
C ALA A 17 -15.83 0.93 -7.95
N TRP A 18 -14.88 0.59 -8.81
CA TRP A 18 -13.45 0.60 -8.48
C TRP A 18 -13.06 2.04 -8.10
N ALA A 19 -12.45 2.20 -6.94
CA ALA A 19 -11.99 3.53 -6.53
C ALA A 19 -10.91 4.02 -7.50
N VAL A 20 -11.05 5.27 -7.95
CA VAL A 20 -9.99 5.93 -8.73
C VAL A 20 -8.81 6.15 -7.80
N CYS A 21 -7.66 5.57 -8.13
CA CYS A 21 -6.44 5.73 -7.35
C CYS A 21 -5.77 7.08 -7.65
N ALA A 22 -5.01 7.55 -6.68
CA ALA A 22 -4.13 8.72 -6.82
C ALA A 22 -2.68 8.30 -6.57
N ASP A 23 -1.74 8.95 -7.25
CA ASP A 23 -0.32 8.60 -7.18
C ASP A 23 0.29 8.89 -5.79
N ASP A 24 -0.33 9.80 -5.03
CA ASP A 24 0.06 10.17 -3.66
C ASP A 24 -0.71 9.41 -2.57
N LYS A 25 -1.38 8.30 -2.92
CA LYS A 25 -2.23 7.56 -1.99
C LYS A 25 -2.13 6.05 -2.16
N VAL A 26 -1.87 5.37 -1.06
CA VAL A 26 -1.91 3.90 -0.97
C VAL A 26 -3.08 3.49 -0.08
N THR A 27 -3.87 2.52 -0.53
CA THR A 27 -4.84 1.84 0.33
C THR A 27 -4.33 0.44 0.66
N VAL A 28 -4.31 0.09 1.94
CA VAL A 28 -4.03 -1.27 2.43
C VAL A 28 -5.35 -1.89 2.85
N ALA A 29 -5.65 -3.09 2.36
CA ALA A 29 -6.89 -3.80 2.64
C ALA A 29 -6.60 -5.25 3.06
N GLY A 30 -7.39 -5.75 4.01
CA GLY A 30 -7.34 -7.11 4.54
C GLY A 30 -8.61 -7.47 5.28
N ASP A 31 -8.61 -8.58 6.00
CA ASP A 31 -9.78 -9.04 6.78
C ASP A 31 -10.20 -8.06 7.89
N TRP A 32 -9.28 -7.22 8.35
CA TRP A 32 -9.51 -6.17 9.34
C TRP A 32 -10.24 -4.94 8.79
N GLY A 33 -10.41 -4.84 7.47
CA GLY A 33 -10.97 -3.69 6.74
C GLY A 33 -9.94 -3.05 5.83
N GLN A 34 -9.89 -1.72 5.79
CA GLN A 34 -8.93 -0.99 4.97
C GLN A 34 -8.51 0.33 5.63
N ALA A 35 -7.31 0.81 5.28
CA ALA A 35 -6.80 2.13 5.62
C ALA A 35 -6.11 2.76 4.41
N SER A 36 -6.26 4.08 4.24
CA SER A 36 -5.59 4.84 3.19
C SER A 36 -4.53 5.76 3.79
N PHE A 37 -3.36 5.75 3.18
CA PHE A 37 -2.20 6.56 3.56
C PHE A 37 -1.90 7.57 2.46
N SER A 38 -1.64 8.82 2.83
CA SER A 38 -1.00 9.77 1.92
C SER A 38 0.49 9.47 1.90
N VAL A 39 1.08 9.34 0.73
CA VAL A 39 2.47 8.92 0.58
C VAL A 39 3.26 9.86 -0.32
N ASP A 40 4.52 10.07 0.04
CA ASP A 40 5.54 10.48 -0.91
C ASP A 40 6.01 9.23 -1.64
N VAL A 41 6.17 9.33 -2.96
CA VAL A 41 6.64 8.21 -3.78
C VAL A 41 8.13 8.38 -4.06
N ALA A 42 8.90 7.34 -3.75
CA ALA A 42 10.33 7.24 -4.04
C ALA A 42 10.52 6.22 -5.18
N ASP A 43 10.57 6.71 -6.42
CA ASP A 43 10.65 5.88 -7.63
C ASP A 43 12.00 6.01 -8.36
N ASP A 44 12.86 6.93 -7.93
CA ASP A 44 14.24 7.02 -8.41
C ASP A 44 15.27 6.60 -7.35
N ASN A 45 16.52 6.43 -7.78
CA ASN A 45 17.60 5.95 -6.91
C ASN A 45 17.97 6.94 -5.80
N ALA A 46 17.87 8.25 -6.04
CA ALA A 46 18.23 9.28 -5.07
C ALA A 46 17.16 9.37 -3.98
N GLU A 47 15.90 9.35 -4.36
CA GLU A 47 14.76 9.35 -3.46
C GLU A 47 14.74 8.08 -2.59
N ARG A 48 14.91 6.90 -3.20
CA ARG A 48 15.03 5.64 -2.46
C ARG A 48 16.22 5.62 -1.50
N ALA A 49 17.36 6.23 -1.88
CA ALA A 49 18.52 6.31 -1.01
C ALA A 49 18.34 7.26 0.16
N GLN A 50 17.55 8.31 0.00
CA GLN A 50 17.20 9.24 1.06
C GLN A 50 16.11 8.68 1.98
N GLY A 51 15.02 8.16 1.41
CA GLY A 51 13.87 7.68 2.18
C GLY A 51 13.39 8.72 3.20
N LEU A 52 12.99 8.26 4.37
CA LEU A 52 12.54 9.09 5.49
C LEU A 52 13.68 9.58 6.41
N MET A 53 14.91 9.70 5.89
CA MET A 53 16.02 10.28 6.66
C MET A 53 15.70 11.71 7.08
N PHE A 54 16.06 12.05 8.33
CA PHE A 54 15.90 13.40 8.94
C PHE A 54 14.46 13.86 9.14
N VAL A 55 13.46 13.01 8.91
CA VAL A 55 12.07 13.28 9.27
C VAL A 55 11.91 13.08 10.78
N ASP A 56 11.54 14.13 11.50
CA ASP A 56 11.40 14.12 12.95
C ASP A 56 9.95 13.90 13.43
N ASN A 57 8.98 14.07 12.53
CA ASN A 57 7.57 13.83 12.81
C ASN A 57 6.82 13.51 11.51
N MET A 58 5.96 12.50 11.56
CA MET A 58 5.12 12.07 10.44
C MET A 58 3.67 11.88 10.89
N PRO A 59 2.67 12.52 10.25
CA PRO A 59 1.26 12.33 10.57
C PRO A 59 0.85 10.85 10.51
N THR A 60 -0.18 10.46 11.28
CA THR A 60 -0.49 9.04 11.52
C THR A 60 -0.78 8.24 10.25
N LEU A 61 -1.55 8.81 9.31
CA LEU A 61 -1.91 8.12 8.06
C LEU A 61 -1.11 8.68 6.87
N THR A 62 0.18 8.90 7.07
CA THR A 62 1.14 9.23 6.02
C THR A 62 2.28 8.23 6.02
N GLY A 63 3.04 8.20 4.93
CA GLY A 63 4.18 7.31 4.77
C GLY A 63 4.99 7.62 3.53
N MET A 64 5.85 6.69 3.15
CA MET A 64 6.60 6.73 1.90
C MET A 64 6.45 5.41 1.16
N LEU A 65 6.16 5.48 -0.14
CA LEU A 65 6.08 4.31 -1.02
C LEU A 65 7.32 4.25 -1.89
N PHE A 66 8.14 3.24 -1.66
CA PHE A 66 9.29 2.92 -2.51
C PHE A 66 8.82 2.06 -3.67
N VAL A 67 9.09 2.47 -4.90
CA VAL A 67 8.72 1.76 -6.12
C VAL A 67 9.98 1.35 -6.87
N TYR A 68 10.09 0.06 -7.21
CA TYR A 68 11.19 -0.49 -8.00
C TYR A 68 10.71 -0.86 -9.39
N ASP A 69 11.54 -0.67 -10.40
CA ASP A 69 11.21 -0.96 -11.81
C ASP A 69 10.88 -2.44 -12.07
N ARG A 70 11.38 -3.31 -11.21
CA ARG A 70 11.19 -4.78 -11.30
C ARG A 70 11.27 -5.42 -9.93
N PRO A 71 10.66 -6.59 -9.73
CA PRO A 71 10.80 -7.37 -8.51
C PRO A 71 12.27 -7.73 -8.24
N GLN A 72 12.70 -7.58 -7.00
CA GLN A 72 14.07 -7.87 -6.57
C GLN A 72 14.15 -8.19 -5.08
N SER A 73 15.32 -8.65 -4.62
CA SER A 73 15.62 -8.70 -3.20
C SER A 73 15.96 -7.30 -2.69
N VAL A 74 15.33 -6.90 -1.59
CA VAL A 74 15.57 -5.59 -0.98
C VAL A 74 16.01 -5.74 0.47
N SER A 75 16.77 -4.76 0.94
CA SER A 75 17.16 -4.63 2.34
C SER A 75 17.17 -3.17 2.72
N PHE A 76 16.59 -2.86 3.87
CA PHE A 76 16.48 -1.51 4.43
C PHE A 76 17.37 -1.37 5.66
N TRP A 77 17.51 -0.17 6.16
CA TRP A 77 18.15 0.18 7.41
C TRP A 77 17.55 1.47 7.95
N MET A 78 17.81 1.80 9.20
CA MET A 78 17.28 3.00 9.83
C MET A 78 18.33 4.13 9.94
N LYS A 79 19.32 4.14 9.04
CA LYS A 79 20.35 5.19 9.01
C LYS A 79 19.72 6.56 8.89
N ASN A 80 20.09 7.49 9.78
CA ASN A 80 19.58 8.86 9.83
C ASN A 80 18.05 8.97 9.93
N THR A 81 17.36 7.89 10.23
CA THR A 81 15.90 7.88 10.45
C THR A 81 15.64 8.14 11.92
N LEU A 82 14.84 9.16 12.22
CA LEU A 82 14.66 9.69 13.57
C LEU A 82 13.40 9.16 14.28
N ILE A 83 12.48 8.57 13.53
CA ILE A 83 11.21 8.01 14.02
C ILE A 83 11.16 6.50 13.80
N PRO A 84 10.48 5.74 14.67
CA PRO A 84 10.25 4.31 14.43
C PRO A 84 9.34 4.11 13.24
N LEU A 85 9.62 3.09 12.42
CA LEU A 85 8.85 2.78 11.23
C LEU A 85 8.40 1.32 11.22
N ASP A 86 7.22 1.08 10.63
CA ASP A 86 6.82 -0.22 10.13
C ASP A 86 7.06 -0.26 8.62
N MET A 87 7.55 -1.39 8.11
CA MET A 87 7.85 -1.60 6.69
C MET A 87 7.03 -2.77 6.16
N LEU A 88 6.22 -2.51 5.12
CA LEU A 88 5.45 -3.52 4.41
C LEU A 88 6.17 -3.83 3.09
N PHE A 89 6.67 -5.03 2.93
CA PHE A 89 7.35 -5.50 1.73
C PHE A 89 6.35 -6.19 0.81
N VAL A 90 6.23 -5.72 -0.44
CA VAL A 90 5.08 -5.96 -1.29
C VAL A 90 5.49 -6.55 -2.64
N ALA A 91 4.79 -7.59 -3.07
CA ALA A 91 4.93 -8.25 -4.36
C ALA A 91 4.42 -7.38 -5.53
N PRO A 92 4.72 -7.75 -6.79
CA PRO A 92 4.26 -7.01 -7.98
C PRO A 92 2.73 -6.88 -8.11
N ASP A 93 1.99 -7.83 -7.57
CA ASP A 93 0.53 -7.87 -7.60
C ASP A 93 -0.14 -7.15 -6.43
N GLY A 94 0.67 -6.57 -5.53
CA GLY A 94 0.18 -5.83 -4.37
C GLY A 94 0.06 -6.63 -3.08
N GLU A 95 0.36 -7.94 -3.07
CA GLU A 95 0.34 -8.75 -1.85
C GLU A 95 1.47 -8.36 -0.89
N VAL A 96 1.15 -8.19 0.39
CA VAL A 96 2.12 -7.98 1.47
C VAL A 96 2.79 -9.31 1.78
N LEU A 97 4.06 -9.45 1.40
CA LEU A 97 4.84 -10.67 1.64
C LEU A 97 5.48 -10.69 3.02
N ARG A 98 5.75 -9.50 3.60
CA ARG A 98 6.37 -9.38 4.91
C ARG A 98 6.02 -8.04 5.56
N VAL A 99 5.83 -8.05 6.87
CA VAL A 99 5.73 -6.86 7.73
C VAL A 99 6.87 -6.87 8.73
N HIS A 100 7.66 -5.79 8.75
CA HIS A 100 8.64 -5.52 9.81
C HIS A 100 8.13 -4.38 10.67
N GLU A 101 7.85 -4.67 11.94
CA GLU A 101 7.26 -3.70 12.87
C GLU A 101 8.33 -3.01 13.72
N ASN A 102 8.12 -1.73 14.01
CA ASN A 102 8.89 -0.94 14.96
C ASN A 102 10.41 -0.96 14.71
N ALA A 103 10.83 -0.77 13.46
CA ALA A 103 12.24 -0.57 13.14
C ALA A 103 12.81 0.56 13.99
N ILE A 104 13.98 0.30 14.60
CA ILE A 104 14.57 1.17 15.63
C ILE A 104 15.29 2.35 14.96
N PRO A 105 14.96 3.60 15.30
CA PRO A 105 15.64 4.78 14.76
C PRO A 105 17.16 4.70 14.90
N GLY A 106 17.88 5.00 13.81
CA GLY A 106 19.34 5.02 13.77
C GLY A 106 20.03 3.65 13.74
N ASP A 107 19.28 2.55 13.79
CA ASP A 107 19.85 1.20 13.70
C ASP A 107 20.38 0.94 12.27
N LEU A 108 21.62 0.48 12.18
CA LEU A 108 22.30 0.16 10.91
C LEU A 108 22.18 -1.33 10.55
N THR A 109 21.54 -2.12 11.40
CA THR A 109 21.32 -3.55 11.13
C THR A 109 20.43 -3.69 9.90
N PRO A 110 20.84 -4.50 8.89
CA PRO A 110 20.00 -4.71 7.71
C PRO A 110 18.65 -5.35 8.06
N ILE A 111 17.59 -4.78 7.51
CA ILE A 111 16.22 -5.30 7.58
C ILE A 111 15.90 -5.94 6.22
N PRO A 112 16.03 -7.27 6.08
CA PRO A 112 15.79 -7.93 4.80
C PRO A 112 14.28 -7.97 4.49
N GLY A 113 13.90 -7.52 3.30
CA GLY A 113 12.53 -7.63 2.80
C GLY A 113 12.19 -8.99 2.19
N GLY A 114 13.20 -9.76 1.81
CA GLY A 114 13.05 -11.01 1.06
C GLY A 114 13.18 -10.79 -0.44
N ASP A 115 12.81 -11.80 -1.20
CA ASP A 115 12.88 -11.83 -2.66
C ASP A 115 11.52 -11.45 -3.28
N GLY A 116 11.55 -11.01 -4.54
CA GLY A 116 10.34 -10.72 -5.29
C GLY A 116 9.61 -9.44 -4.87
N ILE A 117 10.30 -8.55 -4.17
CA ILE A 117 9.72 -7.28 -3.70
C ILE A 117 9.78 -6.25 -4.83
N GLN A 118 8.65 -5.64 -5.14
CA GLN A 118 8.57 -4.52 -6.09
C GLN A 118 8.24 -3.19 -5.43
N MET A 119 7.56 -3.21 -4.28
CA MET A 119 7.28 -1.99 -3.53
C MET A 119 7.53 -2.20 -2.05
N VAL A 120 7.81 -1.11 -1.35
CA VAL A 120 7.85 -1.08 0.12
C VAL A 120 7.10 0.13 0.61
N LEU A 121 6.16 -0.08 1.53
CA LEU A 121 5.45 1.01 2.21
C LEU A 121 6.02 1.17 3.61
N GLU A 122 6.60 2.35 3.88
CA GLU A 122 7.00 2.78 5.22
C GLU A 122 5.90 3.63 5.86
N ILE A 123 5.50 3.28 7.06
CA ILE A 123 4.51 3.99 7.89
C ILE A 123 5.01 4.13 9.32
N ASN A 124 4.32 4.93 10.15
CA ASN A 124 4.68 5.09 11.55
C ASN A 124 4.78 3.75 12.29
N GLY A 125 5.81 3.60 13.13
CA GLY A 125 6.06 2.38 13.90
C GLY A 125 4.91 1.96 14.80
N GLY A 126 4.58 0.67 14.79
CA GLY A 126 3.48 0.05 15.52
C GLY A 126 2.09 0.33 14.95
N LEU A 127 1.99 1.00 13.80
CA LEU A 127 0.70 1.31 13.19
C LEU A 127 0.11 0.08 12.50
N SER A 128 0.94 -0.75 11.86
CA SER A 128 0.49 -2.02 11.27
C SER A 128 -0.22 -2.91 12.28
N ARG A 129 0.38 -3.10 13.45
CA ARG A 129 -0.25 -3.87 14.54
C ARG A 129 -1.56 -3.25 15.03
N ARG A 130 -1.62 -1.93 15.19
CA ARG A 130 -2.83 -1.23 15.66
C ARG A 130 -3.99 -1.33 14.69
N LEU A 131 -3.72 -1.37 13.39
CA LEU A 131 -4.71 -1.51 12.33
C LEU A 131 -5.06 -2.98 12.05
N GLY A 132 -4.17 -3.90 12.39
CA GLY A 132 -4.30 -5.32 12.09
C GLY A 132 -3.71 -5.72 10.74
N ILE A 133 -2.79 -4.90 10.17
CA ILE A 133 -2.11 -5.19 8.90
C ILE A 133 -1.18 -6.37 9.10
N THR A 134 -1.28 -7.37 8.21
CA THR A 134 -0.52 -8.62 8.25
C THR A 134 -0.04 -9.05 6.85
N GLU A 135 0.82 -10.04 6.82
CA GLU A 135 1.17 -10.74 5.58
C GLU A 135 -0.07 -11.35 4.93
N GLY A 136 -0.19 -11.24 3.61
CA GLY A 136 -1.37 -11.61 2.84
C GLY A 136 -2.37 -10.47 2.59
N ASP A 137 -2.24 -9.34 3.31
CA ASP A 137 -3.01 -8.13 2.99
C ASP A 137 -2.58 -7.56 1.63
N VAL A 138 -3.40 -6.69 1.04
CA VAL A 138 -3.18 -6.21 -0.32
C VAL A 138 -3.11 -4.69 -0.35
N LEU A 139 -2.13 -4.16 -1.08
CA LEU A 139 -2.03 -2.74 -1.39
C LEU A 139 -2.70 -2.42 -2.72
N GLN A 140 -3.35 -1.26 -2.76
CA GLN A 140 -3.89 -0.65 -3.97
C GLN A 140 -3.13 0.65 -4.26
N HIS A 141 -2.51 0.74 -5.46
CA HIS A 141 -1.81 1.91 -5.95
C HIS A 141 -1.66 1.82 -7.48
N PRO A 142 -1.65 2.94 -8.23
CA PRO A 142 -1.52 2.91 -9.70
C PRO A 142 -0.29 2.18 -10.22
N SER A 143 0.82 2.22 -9.49
CA SER A 143 2.09 1.59 -9.89
C SER A 143 2.08 0.06 -9.94
N PHE A 144 1.06 -0.64 -9.40
CA PHE A 144 0.93 -2.09 -9.53
C PHE A 144 0.45 -2.54 -10.92
N GLY A 145 -0.18 -1.65 -11.69
CA GLY A 145 -0.66 -1.98 -13.03
C GLY A 145 -1.85 -2.96 -13.06
N ALA A 146 -2.02 -3.62 -14.20
CA ALA A 146 -3.19 -4.46 -14.48
C ALA A 146 -3.19 -5.82 -13.76
N GLU A 147 -2.03 -6.29 -13.31
CA GLU A 147 -1.87 -7.57 -12.61
C GLU A 147 -2.16 -7.48 -11.09
N ALA A 148 -2.50 -6.29 -10.60
CA ALA A 148 -2.81 -6.06 -9.20
C ALA A 148 -4.00 -6.90 -8.73
N ILE A 149 -3.88 -7.52 -7.54
CA ILE A 149 -5.00 -8.21 -6.87
C ILE A 149 -6.14 -7.24 -6.60
N LEU A 150 -5.80 -5.99 -6.24
CA LEU A 150 -6.75 -4.89 -6.04
C LEU A 150 -6.46 -3.76 -7.05
N PRO A 151 -6.94 -3.88 -8.29
CA PRO A 151 -6.62 -2.90 -9.32
C PRO A 151 -7.30 -1.56 -9.07
N CYS A 152 -6.70 -0.50 -9.62
CA CYS A 152 -7.31 0.81 -9.68
C CYS A 152 -8.41 0.84 -10.75
N GLY A 153 -9.49 1.60 -10.51
CA GLY A 153 -10.47 1.89 -11.54
C GLY A 153 -9.87 2.75 -12.66
N GLU A 154 -10.33 2.54 -13.87
CA GLU A 154 -9.93 3.39 -15.00
C GLU A 154 -10.38 4.84 -14.75
N LYS A 155 -9.47 5.80 -14.98
CA LYS A 155 -9.87 7.22 -15.08
C LYS A 155 -10.73 7.33 -16.32
N THR A 156 -12.05 7.50 -16.16
CA THR A 156 -12.91 7.91 -17.26
C THR A 156 -12.60 9.37 -17.56
N ASP A 157 -11.80 9.62 -18.60
CA ASP A 157 -11.61 10.95 -19.13
C ASP A 157 -12.98 11.46 -19.62
N GLY A 158 -13.53 12.43 -18.86
CA GLY A 158 -14.78 13.11 -19.18
C GLY A 158 -14.54 14.36 -20.03
#